data_685573bc0feed7398d28a70fb6af6953
#
_entry.id   685573bc0feed7398d28a70fb6af6953
#
_cell.length_a   1.000
_cell.length_b   1.000
_cell.length_c   1.000
_cell.angle_alpha   90.00
_cell.angle_beta   90.00
_cell.angle_gamma   90.00
#
_symmetry.space_group_name_H-M   'P 1'
#
loop_
_entity.id
_entity.type
_entity.pdbx_description
1 polymer ?
#
loop_
_entity_poly.entity_id
_entity_poly.type
_entity_poly.pdbx_seq_one_letter_code
_entity_poly.pdbx_strand_id
1 'polypeptide(L)'
;TWHNNIDPNETVEIANTLWQRANAGETVFYDIYTEEEKAEDPDKEDTGLFFFKGDPGANFAVCNAGGGFAYVGAMQDSCPHALEISKRGYNAFALIYRPGAQTACEDLARAISFIFEHAEELEVDTEGYSLWGGSAGARMAAWLGSYGPAAFGGDDLLQPVSYTHLRAHET
;
A
#
# COMPACT_ATOMS: atom_id res chain seq x y z
N THR A 1 4.12 -24.79 -3.84
CA THR A 1 2.77 -24.19 -3.97
C THR A 1 2.71 -22.95 -3.11
N TRP A 2 2.32 -21.87 -3.71
CA TRP A 2 2.40 -20.49 -3.24
C TRP A 2 1.73 -20.23 -1.86
N HIS A 3 0.77 -21.05 -1.50
CA HIS A 3 0.00 -20.92 -0.26
C HIS A 3 0.72 -21.44 1.01
N ASN A 4 1.89 -22.05 0.89
CA ASN A 4 2.58 -22.68 2.02
C ASN A 4 3.67 -21.81 2.66
N ASN A 5 3.83 -20.55 2.25
CA ASN A 5 4.87 -19.66 2.75
C ASN A 5 4.36 -18.59 3.72
N ILE A 6 3.24 -18.82 4.38
CA ILE A 6 2.81 -17.96 5.48
C ILE A 6 3.65 -18.37 6.70
N ASP A 7 4.50 -17.47 7.18
CA ASP A 7 5.17 -17.64 8.47
C ASP A 7 4.19 -17.25 9.59
N PRO A 8 3.74 -18.20 10.41
CA PRO A 8 2.78 -17.90 11.49
C PRO A 8 3.32 -16.88 12.50
N ASN A 9 4.62 -16.88 12.74
CA ASN A 9 5.26 -15.94 13.66
C ASN A 9 5.22 -14.52 13.12
N GLU A 10 5.49 -14.35 11.85
CA GLU A 10 5.42 -13.07 11.17
C GLU A 10 3.99 -12.53 11.12
N THR A 11 3.01 -13.39 10.82
CA THR A 11 1.60 -13.03 10.84
C THR A 11 1.17 -12.55 12.24
N VAL A 12 1.59 -13.24 13.28
CA VAL A 12 1.31 -12.85 14.69
C VAL A 12 1.97 -11.50 15.01
N GLU A 13 3.19 -11.29 14.57
CA GLU A 13 3.90 -10.02 14.78
C GLU A 13 3.18 -8.85 14.10
N ILE A 14 2.75 -9.02 12.85
CA ILE A 14 1.96 -8.02 12.12
C ILE A 14 0.66 -7.70 12.89
N ALA A 15 -0.09 -8.72 13.24
CA ALA A 15 -1.34 -8.56 13.95
C ALA A 15 -1.15 -7.85 15.30
N ASN A 16 -0.15 -8.26 16.07
CA ASN A 16 0.16 -7.65 17.36
C ASN A 16 0.61 -6.19 17.22
N THR A 17 1.41 -5.87 16.23
CA THR A 17 1.88 -4.51 15.97
C THR A 17 0.70 -3.58 15.67
N LEU A 18 -0.19 -3.98 14.78
CA LEU A 18 -1.39 -3.20 14.43
C LEU A 18 -2.36 -3.09 15.60
N TRP A 19 -2.57 -4.19 16.32
CA TRP A 19 -3.47 -4.23 17.47
C TRP A 19 -2.99 -3.32 18.63
N GLN A 20 -1.71 -3.35 18.97
CA GLN A 20 -1.13 -2.49 20.00
C GLN A 20 -1.28 -1.02 19.65
N ARG A 21 -1.04 -0.64 18.40
CA ARG A 21 -1.21 0.74 17.94
C ARG A 21 -2.67 1.17 17.96
N ALA A 22 -3.57 0.32 17.51
CA ALA A 22 -5.02 0.59 17.56
C ALA A 22 -5.50 0.78 19.01
N ASN A 23 -5.03 -0.06 19.95
CA ASN A 23 -5.34 0.09 21.36
C ASN A 23 -4.76 1.34 22.01
N ALA A 24 -3.66 1.86 21.48
CA ALA A 24 -3.08 3.14 21.89
C ALA A 24 -3.84 4.36 21.32
N GLY A 25 -4.93 4.13 20.56
CA GLY A 25 -5.73 5.19 19.95
C GLY A 25 -5.22 5.67 18.60
N GLU A 26 -4.25 4.98 18.01
CA GLU A 26 -3.74 5.32 16.69
C GLU A 26 -4.61 4.70 15.59
N THR A 27 -4.75 5.41 14.46
CA THR A 27 -5.38 4.86 13.26
C THR A 27 -4.37 3.97 12.53
N VAL A 28 -4.74 2.72 12.27
CA VAL A 28 -3.88 1.73 11.60
C VAL A 28 -4.35 1.37 10.19
N PHE A 29 -5.61 1.68 9.88
CA PHE A 29 -6.18 1.50 8.55
C PHE A 29 -6.89 2.78 8.11
N TYR A 30 -6.61 3.22 6.90
CA TYR A 30 -7.19 4.43 6.32
C TYR A 30 -8.02 4.10 5.09
N ASP A 31 -9.28 4.52 5.11
CA ASP A 31 -10.10 4.54 3.91
C ASP A 31 -9.55 5.60 2.93
N ILE A 32 -9.44 5.24 1.67
CA ILE A 32 -8.94 6.17 0.64
C ILE A 32 -10.06 6.77 -0.23
N TYR A 33 -11.26 6.25 -0.10
CA TYR A 33 -12.47 6.75 -0.77
C TYR A 33 -13.43 7.38 0.24
N THR A 34 -14.18 8.38 -0.21
CA THR A 34 -15.20 9.04 0.61
C THR A 34 -16.45 8.18 0.77
N GLU A 35 -17.29 8.50 1.74
CA GLU A 35 -18.56 7.79 1.95
C GLU A 35 -19.49 7.91 0.74
N GLU A 36 -19.48 9.05 0.04
CA GLU A 36 -20.23 9.25 -1.19
C GLU A 36 -19.73 8.33 -2.31
N GLU A 37 -18.41 8.22 -2.48
CA GLU A 37 -17.78 7.33 -3.47
C GLU A 37 -18.08 5.85 -3.17
N LYS A 38 -18.09 5.44 -1.92
CA LYS A 38 -18.47 4.10 -1.49
C LYS A 38 -19.96 3.81 -1.72
N ALA A 39 -20.82 4.81 -1.51
CA ALA A 39 -22.25 4.68 -1.77
C ALA A 39 -22.55 4.50 -3.27
N GLU A 40 -21.78 5.15 -4.14
CA GLU A 40 -21.88 5.00 -5.59
C GLU A 40 -21.29 3.66 -6.08
N ASP A 41 -20.24 3.19 -5.45
CA ASP A 41 -19.57 1.95 -5.78
C ASP A 41 -19.19 1.17 -4.50
N PRO A 42 -20.06 0.25 -4.04
CA PRO A 42 -19.83 -0.53 -2.82
C PRO A 42 -18.55 -1.38 -2.83
N ASP A 43 -17.98 -1.69 -3.99
CA ASP A 43 -16.71 -2.42 -4.08
C ASP A 43 -15.53 -1.62 -3.50
N LYS A 44 -15.68 -0.32 -3.29
CA LYS A 44 -14.70 0.56 -2.64
C LYS A 44 -14.68 0.46 -1.10
N GLU A 45 -15.65 -0.23 -0.49
CA GLU A 45 -15.83 -0.24 0.96
C GLU A 45 -14.60 -0.73 1.73
N ASP A 46 -13.98 -1.80 1.26
CA ASP A 46 -12.83 -2.42 1.91
C ASP A 46 -11.48 -1.99 1.33
N THR A 47 -11.46 -1.00 0.46
CA THR A 47 -10.26 -0.48 -0.19
C THR A 47 -9.58 0.57 0.69
N GLY A 48 -8.31 0.35 1.01
CA GLY A 48 -7.60 1.28 1.86
C GLY A 48 -6.16 0.88 2.15
N LEU A 49 -5.57 1.55 3.13
CA LEU A 49 -4.17 1.45 3.48
C LEU A 49 -3.98 1.02 4.92
N PHE A 50 -3.29 -0.09 5.15
CA PHE A 50 -2.68 -0.36 6.45
C PHE A 50 -1.42 0.49 6.59
N PHE A 51 -1.28 1.19 7.71
CA PHE A 51 -0.15 2.06 7.99
C PHE A 51 0.80 1.45 9.01
N PHE A 52 2.03 1.21 8.58
CA PHE A 52 3.15 0.77 9.41
C PHE A 52 4.07 1.96 9.62
N LYS A 53 3.92 2.63 10.75
CA LYS A 53 4.61 3.87 11.08
C LYS A 53 6.10 3.63 11.31
N GLY A 54 6.94 4.46 10.68
CA GLY A 54 8.37 4.57 10.94
C GLY A 54 8.70 5.82 11.76
N ASP A 55 9.86 6.42 11.48
CA ASP A 55 10.26 7.66 12.12
C ASP A 55 9.44 8.85 11.58
N PRO A 56 9.02 9.80 12.45
CA PRO A 56 8.31 10.99 12.00
C PRO A 56 9.12 11.77 10.96
N GLY A 57 8.48 12.11 9.84
CA GLY A 57 9.11 12.85 8.75
C GLY A 57 9.97 12.00 7.81
N ALA A 58 10.03 10.69 8.01
CA ALA A 58 10.70 9.80 7.06
C ALA A 58 9.87 9.63 5.79
N ASN A 59 10.55 9.29 4.69
CA ASN A 59 9.92 8.95 3.41
C ASN A 59 8.97 7.76 3.57
N PHE A 60 8.09 7.59 2.61
CA PHE A 60 7.16 6.47 2.63
C PHE A 60 7.34 5.51 1.44
N ALA A 61 6.89 4.28 1.67
CA ALA A 61 6.74 3.25 0.66
C ALA A 61 5.29 2.76 0.62
N VAL A 62 4.79 2.43 -0.57
CA VAL A 62 3.53 1.72 -0.74
C VAL A 62 3.82 0.32 -1.22
N CYS A 63 3.42 -0.66 -0.44
CA CYS A 63 3.61 -2.08 -0.70
C CYS A 63 2.32 -2.69 -1.29
N ASN A 64 2.46 -3.31 -2.45
CA ASN A 64 1.36 -3.87 -3.23
C ASN A 64 1.53 -5.39 -3.31
N ALA A 65 0.60 -6.13 -2.75
CA ALA A 65 0.64 -7.58 -2.74
C ALA A 65 0.34 -8.18 -4.10
N GLY A 66 0.84 -9.40 -4.33
CA GLY A 66 0.41 -10.24 -5.43
C GLY A 66 -0.97 -10.86 -5.19
N GLY A 67 -1.47 -11.57 -6.18
CA GLY A 67 -2.77 -12.26 -6.15
C GLY A 67 -3.43 -12.33 -7.51
N GLY A 68 -2.68 -12.11 -8.59
CA GLY A 68 -3.16 -12.23 -9.98
C GLY A 68 -4.27 -11.24 -10.34
N PHE A 69 -4.42 -10.15 -9.61
CA PHE A 69 -5.55 -9.21 -9.70
C PHE A 69 -6.92 -9.83 -9.37
N ALA A 70 -6.93 -11.00 -8.76
CA ALA A 70 -8.16 -11.67 -8.33
C ALA A 70 -8.38 -11.55 -6.82
N TYR A 71 -7.31 -11.42 -6.06
CA TYR A 71 -7.32 -11.20 -4.60
C TYR A 71 -6.05 -10.45 -4.17
N VAL A 72 -6.00 -10.03 -2.92
CA VAL A 72 -4.85 -9.32 -2.33
C VAL A 72 -4.23 -10.18 -1.24
N GLY A 73 -3.05 -10.70 -1.51
CA GLY A 73 -2.27 -11.52 -0.55
C GLY A 73 -1.55 -10.67 0.50
N ALA A 74 -2.23 -9.75 1.17
CA ALA A 74 -1.59 -8.75 2.03
C ALA A 74 -0.81 -9.38 3.19
N MET A 75 -1.38 -10.36 3.89
CA MET A 75 -0.75 -10.94 5.07
C MET A 75 0.50 -11.76 4.77
N GLN A 76 0.62 -12.32 3.58
CA GLN A 76 1.80 -13.10 3.16
C GLN A 76 2.79 -12.32 2.30
N ASP A 77 2.45 -11.13 1.83
CA ASP A 77 3.28 -10.36 0.90
C ASP A 77 3.47 -8.90 1.34
N SER A 78 2.49 -8.03 1.18
CA SER A 78 2.69 -6.59 1.40
C SER A 78 2.84 -6.20 2.87
N CYS A 79 2.10 -6.81 3.79
CA CYS A 79 2.22 -6.50 5.22
C CYS A 79 3.58 -6.89 5.81
N PRO A 80 4.16 -8.07 5.53
CA PRO A 80 5.52 -8.39 5.95
C PRO A 80 6.55 -7.39 5.45
N HIS A 81 6.49 -6.98 4.19
CA HIS A 81 7.39 -5.98 3.63
C HIS A 81 7.21 -4.61 4.29
N ALA A 82 5.97 -4.18 4.49
CA ALA A 82 5.67 -2.91 5.14
C ALA A 82 6.17 -2.88 6.59
N LEU A 83 5.97 -3.95 7.34
CA LEU A 83 6.49 -4.08 8.69
C LEU A 83 8.02 -3.97 8.72
N GLU A 84 8.72 -4.69 7.85
CA GLU A 84 10.18 -4.66 7.77
C GLU A 84 10.72 -3.27 7.40
N ILE A 85 10.09 -2.60 6.45
CA ILE A 85 10.43 -1.23 6.07
C ILE A 85 10.25 -0.28 7.26
N SER A 86 9.16 -0.44 8.02
CA SER A 86 8.89 0.38 9.19
C SER A 86 9.90 0.18 10.31
N LYS A 87 10.38 -1.04 10.52
CA LYS A 87 11.45 -1.35 11.49
C LYS A 87 12.78 -0.68 11.15
N ARG A 88 12.98 -0.34 9.87
CA ARG A 88 14.17 0.39 9.40
C ARG A 88 14.02 1.91 9.49
N GLY A 89 12.91 2.40 10.04
CA GLY A 89 12.64 3.81 10.26
C GLY A 89 11.88 4.52 9.15
N TYR A 90 11.55 3.86 8.05
CA TYR A 90 10.74 4.44 6.97
C TYR A 90 9.26 4.19 7.24
N ASN A 91 8.40 5.10 6.77
CA ASN A 91 6.97 4.86 6.80
C ASN A 91 6.55 3.91 5.69
N ALA A 92 5.65 2.99 5.97
CA ALA A 92 5.20 2.03 4.97
C ALA A 92 3.69 1.83 5.02
N PHE A 93 3.10 1.65 3.85
CA PHE A 93 1.68 1.39 3.68
C PHE A 93 1.50 0.09 2.91
N ALA A 94 0.58 -0.76 3.35
CA ALA A 94 0.14 -1.92 2.60
C ALA A 94 -1.24 -1.62 2.00
N LEU A 95 -1.32 -1.59 0.67
CA LEU A 95 -2.55 -1.28 -0.04
C LEU A 95 -3.44 -2.52 -0.15
N ILE A 96 -4.69 -2.38 0.28
CA ILE A 96 -5.77 -3.31 -0.04
C ILE A 96 -6.52 -2.71 -1.23
N TYR A 97 -6.41 -3.34 -2.38
CA TYR A 97 -6.96 -2.87 -3.64
C TYR A 97 -8.04 -3.81 -4.18
N ARG A 98 -8.92 -3.27 -5.03
CA ARG A 98 -10.00 -4.05 -5.65
C ARG A 98 -9.45 -4.98 -6.73
N PRO A 99 -10.12 -6.10 -7.02
CA PRO A 99 -9.77 -6.98 -8.14
C PRO A 99 -9.80 -6.26 -9.49
N GLY A 100 -9.01 -6.75 -10.44
CA GLY A 100 -8.89 -6.20 -11.78
C GLY A 100 -7.67 -5.27 -11.93
N ALA A 101 -6.94 -5.42 -13.03
CA ALA A 101 -5.69 -4.70 -13.25
C ALA A 101 -5.86 -3.18 -13.32
N GLN A 102 -6.84 -2.71 -14.08
CA GLN A 102 -7.14 -1.28 -14.22
C GLN A 102 -7.61 -0.70 -12.88
N THR A 103 -8.55 -1.36 -12.23
CA THR A 103 -9.12 -0.95 -10.94
C THR A 103 -8.05 -0.89 -9.85
N ALA A 104 -7.16 -1.89 -9.81
CA ALA A 104 -6.03 -1.92 -8.87
C ALA A 104 -5.08 -0.74 -9.06
N CYS A 105 -4.79 -0.37 -10.30
CA CYS A 105 -3.96 0.81 -10.61
C CYS A 105 -4.66 2.12 -10.22
N GLU A 106 -5.97 2.22 -10.41
CA GLU A 106 -6.76 3.36 -9.95
C GLU A 106 -6.72 3.49 -8.42
N ASP A 107 -6.83 2.38 -7.71
CA ASP A 107 -6.72 2.36 -6.25
C ASP A 107 -5.33 2.76 -5.77
N LEU A 108 -4.27 2.31 -6.44
CA LEU A 108 -2.91 2.73 -6.11
C LEU A 108 -2.70 4.23 -6.36
N ALA A 109 -3.18 4.75 -7.48
CA ALA A 109 -3.14 6.19 -7.77
C ALA A 109 -3.91 7.00 -6.71
N ARG A 110 -5.09 6.54 -6.31
CA ARG A 110 -5.88 7.15 -5.25
C ARG A 110 -5.16 7.11 -3.89
N ALA A 111 -4.52 5.98 -3.56
CA ALA A 111 -3.75 5.83 -2.34
C ALA A 111 -2.58 6.81 -2.26
N ILE A 112 -1.85 7.00 -3.35
CA ILE A 112 -0.77 7.98 -3.44
C ILE A 112 -1.31 9.39 -3.21
N SER A 113 -2.39 9.77 -3.87
CA SER A 113 -3.05 11.07 -3.70
C SER A 113 -3.49 11.28 -2.24
N PHE A 114 -4.09 10.27 -1.63
CA PHE A 114 -4.50 10.30 -0.22
C PHE A 114 -3.32 10.58 0.71
N ILE A 115 -2.20 9.87 0.53
CA ILE A 115 -1.00 10.05 1.36
C ILE A 115 -0.43 11.45 1.21
N PHE A 116 -0.37 12.00 -0.01
CA PHE A 116 0.09 13.36 -0.26
C PHE A 116 -0.81 14.40 0.40
N GLU A 117 -2.13 14.25 0.31
CA GLU A 117 -3.09 15.17 0.95
C GLU A 117 -3.00 15.14 2.48
N HIS A 118 -2.67 14.00 3.06
CA HIS A 118 -2.58 13.79 4.51
C HIS A 118 -1.14 13.68 5.04
N ALA A 119 -0.16 14.09 4.25
CA ALA A 119 1.27 13.89 4.57
C ALA A 119 1.68 14.52 5.90
N GLU A 120 1.16 15.69 6.24
CA GLU A 120 1.45 16.37 7.50
C GLU A 120 0.86 15.60 8.70
N GLU A 121 -0.39 15.17 8.60
CA GLU A 121 -1.07 14.35 9.62
C GLU A 121 -0.39 13.00 9.82
N LEU A 122 0.01 12.35 8.72
CA LEU A 122 0.71 11.07 8.71
C LEU A 122 2.18 11.18 9.12
N GLU A 123 2.71 12.39 9.18
CA GLU A 123 4.13 12.66 9.44
C GLU A 123 5.07 11.95 8.45
N VAL A 124 4.72 12.00 7.17
CA VAL A 124 5.51 11.40 6.08
C VAL A 124 6.10 12.46 5.17
N ASP A 125 7.33 12.22 4.70
CA ASP A 125 7.92 12.99 3.62
C ASP A 125 7.46 12.42 2.27
N THR A 126 6.97 13.29 1.41
CA THR A 126 6.48 12.93 0.08
C THR A 126 7.54 12.93 -1.01
N GLU A 127 8.72 13.50 -0.73
CA GLU A 127 9.83 13.48 -1.67
C GLU A 127 10.47 12.10 -1.73
N GLY A 128 10.63 11.57 -2.95
CA GLY A 128 11.34 10.31 -3.16
C GLY A 128 10.63 9.08 -2.60
N TYR A 129 9.30 9.08 -2.56
CA TYR A 129 8.55 7.89 -2.14
C TYR A 129 8.80 6.70 -3.09
N SER A 130 8.60 5.50 -2.59
CA SER A 130 8.84 4.26 -3.35
C SER A 130 7.59 3.40 -3.46
N LEU A 131 7.51 2.66 -4.58
CA LEU A 131 6.47 1.67 -4.83
C LEU A 131 7.10 0.27 -4.85
N TRP A 132 6.53 -0.62 -4.06
CA TRP A 132 6.97 -2.01 -3.93
C TRP A 132 5.87 -2.95 -4.36
N GLY A 133 6.22 -4.12 -4.86
CA GLY A 133 5.20 -5.10 -5.19
C GLY A 133 5.75 -6.47 -5.52
N GLY A 134 4.91 -7.49 -5.29
CA GLY A 134 5.13 -8.87 -5.71
C GLY A 134 4.13 -9.26 -6.82
N SER A 135 4.55 -9.97 -7.86
CA SER A 135 3.69 -10.48 -8.93
C SER A 135 2.76 -9.40 -9.53
N ALA A 136 1.45 -9.50 -9.35
CA ALA A 136 0.48 -8.48 -9.79
C ALA A 136 0.77 -7.11 -9.18
N GLY A 137 1.15 -7.06 -7.90
CA GLY A 137 1.58 -5.83 -7.22
C GLY A 137 2.80 -5.18 -7.85
N ALA A 138 3.75 -5.98 -8.34
CA ALA A 138 4.90 -5.47 -9.07
C ALA A 138 4.50 -4.82 -10.39
N ARG A 139 3.50 -5.39 -11.09
CA ARG A 139 2.97 -4.80 -12.32
C ARG A 139 2.29 -3.45 -12.05
N MET A 140 1.49 -3.36 -10.99
CA MET A 140 0.85 -2.10 -10.56
C MET A 140 1.93 -1.04 -10.31
N ALA A 141 2.93 -1.36 -9.50
CA ALA A 141 4.02 -0.46 -9.18
C ALA A 141 4.76 0.01 -10.43
N ALA A 142 5.04 -0.91 -11.37
CA ALA A 142 5.70 -0.60 -12.63
C ALA A 142 4.85 0.32 -13.52
N TRP A 143 3.56 0.07 -13.63
CA TRP A 143 2.66 0.88 -14.44
C TRP A 143 2.50 2.29 -13.88
N LEU A 144 2.24 2.43 -12.58
CA LEU A 144 2.19 3.75 -11.93
C LEU A 144 3.50 4.49 -12.07
N GLY A 145 4.59 3.75 -11.92
CA GLY A 145 5.89 4.29 -12.10
C GLY A 145 6.21 4.78 -13.51
N SER A 146 5.79 4.04 -14.52
CA SER A 146 6.08 4.37 -15.93
C SER A 146 5.14 5.42 -16.51
N TYR A 147 3.88 5.38 -16.12
CA TYR A 147 2.84 6.24 -16.70
C TYR A 147 2.40 7.40 -15.79
N GLY A 148 2.78 7.36 -14.52
CA GLY A 148 2.38 8.31 -13.50
C GLY A 148 0.95 8.09 -12.97
N PRO A 149 0.64 8.63 -11.78
CA PRO A 149 -0.69 8.49 -11.15
C PRO A 149 -1.82 9.09 -12.00
N ALA A 150 -1.56 10.16 -12.74
CA ALA A 150 -2.54 10.84 -13.58
C ALA A 150 -3.15 9.93 -14.65
N ALA A 151 -2.39 8.98 -15.20
CA ALA A 151 -2.90 8.01 -16.17
C ALA A 151 -3.99 7.09 -15.60
N PHE A 152 -4.11 7.01 -14.28
CA PHE A 152 -5.08 6.19 -13.55
C PHE A 152 -6.03 7.02 -12.67
N GLY A 153 -6.23 8.28 -13.01
CA GLY A 153 -7.16 9.18 -12.31
C GLY A 153 -6.58 9.87 -11.08
N GLY A 154 -5.27 9.78 -10.85
CA GLY A 154 -4.57 10.53 -9.81
C GLY A 154 -4.21 11.94 -10.24
N ASP A 155 -3.56 12.71 -9.36
CA ASP A 155 -3.13 14.08 -9.63
C ASP A 155 -1.80 14.12 -10.41
N ASP A 156 -1.70 14.98 -11.43
CA ASP A 156 -0.51 15.18 -12.27
C ASP A 156 0.73 15.62 -11.46
N LEU A 157 0.53 16.29 -10.33
CA LEU A 157 1.61 16.79 -9.49
C LEU A 157 2.32 15.71 -8.67
N LEU A 158 1.79 14.47 -8.67
CA LEU A 158 2.23 13.39 -7.79
C LEU A 158 3.12 12.37 -8.50
N GLN A 159 3.99 12.83 -9.39
CA GLN A 159 4.88 11.94 -10.12
C GLN A 159 5.93 11.29 -9.20
N PRO A 160 6.06 9.96 -9.22
CA PRO A 160 7.10 9.30 -8.43
C PRO A 160 8.48 9.65 -8.94
N VAL A 161 9.38 9.98 -8.02
CA VAL A 161 10.76 10.39 -8.34
C VAL A 161 11.72 9.21 -8.41
N SER A 162 11.35 8.05 -7.86
CA SER A 162 12.20 6.87 -7.91
C SER A 162 11.45 5.55 -7.81
N TYR A 163 11.98 4.57 -8.50
CA TYR A 163 11.52 3.16 -8.47
C TYR A 163 12.52 2.32 -7.76
N THR A 164 12.10 1.51 -6.82
CA THR A 164 13.00 0.52 -6.28
C THR A 164 12.27 -0.76 -5.91
N HIS A 165 12.80 -1.86 -6.43
CA HIS A 165 12.55 -3.26 -6.08
C HIS A 165 11.19 -3.84 -6.48
N LEU A 166 11.08 -4.07 -7.80
CA LEU A 166 10.15 -5.06 -8.32
C LEU A 166 10.69 -6.46 -7.99
N ARG A 167 10.08 -7.16 -7.05
CA ARG A 167 10.27 -8.60 -6.94
C ARG A 167 9.24 -9.28 -7.84
N ALA A 168 9.61 -9.51 -9.08
CA ALA A 168 8.98 -10.55 -9.86
C ALA A 168 9.50 -11.89 -9.33
N HIS A 169 8.69 -12.66 -8.64
CA HIS A 169 8.94 -14.08 -8.51
C HIS A 169 8.56 -14.72 -9.83
N GLU A 170 9.55 -14.89 -10.69
CA GLU A 170 9.42 -15.83 -11.80
C GLU A 170 9.48 -17.24 -11.18
N THR A 171 8.42 -17.96 -11.34
CA THR A 171 8.37 -19.41 -11.18
C THR A 171 8.89 -20.07 -12.43
#